data_7d77a2e96c7e836d0cb825eb5f7f9763
#
_entry.id   7d77a2e96c7e836d0cb825eb5f7f9763
#
_cell.length_a   1.000
_cell.length_b   1.000
_cell.length_c   1.000
_cell.angle_alpha   90.00
_cell.angle_beta   90.00
_cell.angle_gamma   90.00
#
_symmetry.space_group_name_H-M   'P 1'
#
loop_
_entity.id
_entity.type
_entity.pdbx_description
1 polymer ?
#
loop_
_entity_poly.entity_id
_entity_poly.type
_entity_poly.pdbx_seq_one_letter_code
_entity_poly.pdbx_strand_id
1 'polypeptide(L)'
;MTTLPRPRGPISEHLLDALRSPAGSLALVPGDALPDDPRTDEDLQLALYVTYELHYRGFAGVDDRWEWDPALLTLRATLERAFEGALRTAVPQPDPAAPQDTDAALREIAAAGDEGPSLSKFIQREATAEQLREFLVHRSAYQLKEADPHSWALPRLHGRPKAAMVEIQADEYGGGRPDRIHAELFARALRATGLDDTYGAYLDVIPGVTLATVNLISLFGLHRRLRGALVGHLALFEMTSSVPNGRYAAGVRRLGFTGGDATAFFDEHVTADAVHESIAAVDLAGGLAVQQPALAADILWGAAALVATDAAWSEHLLTAFARDETALLDRTPVASA
;
A
#
# COMPACT_ATOMS: atom_id res chain seq x y z
N MET A 1 -0.82 -19.40 6.32
CA MET A 1 -1.68 -18.28 6.74
C MET A 1 -0.98 -17.56 7.89
N THR A 2 -0.96 -16.24 7.84
CA THR A 2 -0.42 -15.36 8.90
C THR A 2 -1.25 -15.47 10.17
N THR A 3 -0.62 -15.40 11.34
CA THR A 3 -1.33 -15.32 12.62
C THR A 3 -1.79 -13.89 12.90
N LEU A 4 -2.78 -13.73 13.77
CA LEU A 4 -3.16 -12.41 14.26
C LEU A 4 -1.96 -11.69 14.89
N PRO A 5 -1.75 -10.39 14.59
CA PRO A 5 -0.69 -9.61 15.21
C PRO A 5 -0.94 -9.32 16.69
N ARG A 6 0.06 -8.75 17.36
CA ARG A 6 -0.09 -8.23 18.72
C ARG A 6 -0.85 -6.89 18.70
N PRO A 7 -1.74 -6.63 19.68
CA PRO A 7 -2.44 -5.36 19.77
C PRO A 7 -1.47 -4.19 20.00
N ARG A 8 -1.85 -3.00 19.56
CA ARG A 8 -1.07 -1.76 19.72
C ARG A 8 -1.77 -0.72 20.59
N GLY A 9 -3.02 -0.98 20.95
CA GLY A 9 -3.85 -0.13 21.80
C GLY A 9 -5.25 -0.71 21.93
N PRO A 10 -6.18 0.03 22.53
CA PRO A 10 -7.49 -0.47 22.89
C PRO A 10 -8.36 -0.86 21.70
N ILE A 11 -8.19 -0.22 20.53
CA ILE A 11 -8.99 -0.51 19.33
C ILE A 11 -8.58 -1.87 18.77
N SER A 12 -7.29 -2.08 18.52
CA SER A 12 -6.78 -3.34 17.99
C SER A 12 -6.90 -4.48 19.00
N GLU A 13 -6.73 -4.24 20.30
CA GLU A 13 -6.94 -5.25 21.34
C GLU A 13 -8.38 -5.77 21.31
N HIS A 14 -9.36 -4.87 21.33
CA HIS A 14 -10.77 -5.22 21.27
C HIS A 14 -11.12 -6.02 19.99
N LEU A 15 -10.62 -5.57 18.83
CA LEU A 15 -10.82 -6.25 17.56
C LEU A 15 -10.20 -7.66 17.56
N LEU A 16 -8.94 -7.77 17.94
CA LEU A 16 -8.19 -9.02 17.90
C LEU A 16 -8.75 -10.06 18.87
N ASP A 17 -9.24 -9.62 20.04
CA ASP A 17 -9.91 -10.51 20.98
C ASP A 17 -11.23 -11.05 20.43
N ALA A 18 -12.02 -10.20 19.75
CA ALA A 18 -13.25 -10.65 19.08
C ALA A 18 -12.97 -11.66 17.97
N LEU A 19 -11.95 -11.43 17.14
CA LEU A 19 -11.59 -12.30 16.01
C LEU A 19 -11.15 -13.72 16.44
N ARG A 20 -10.77 -13.92 17.70
CA ARG A 20 -10.49 -15.26 18.28
C ARG A 20 -11.74 -16.07 18.58
N SER A 21 -12.91 -15.46 18.43
CA SER A 21 -14.22 -16.05 18.67
C SER A 21 -15.01 -16.19 17.37
N PRO A 22 -16.10 -16.98 17.34
CA PRO A 22 -16.97 -17.01 16.16
C PRO A 22 -17.55 -15.64 15.82
N ALA A 23 -17.78 -15.38 14.53
CA ALA A 23 -18.38 -14.13 14.05
C ALA A 23 -19.72 -13.81 14.75
N GLY A 24 -19.98 -12.51 14.94
CA GLY A 24 -21.18 -12.00 15.62
C GLY A 24 -20.99 -11.60 17.09
N SER A 25 -19.75 -11.65 17.60
CA SER A 25 -19.46 -11.36 19.03
C SER A 25 -18.78 -9.99 19.28
N LEU A 26 -18.66 -9.12 18.27
CA LEU A 26 -17.98 -7.82 18.40
C LEU A 26 -18.91 -6.77 19.00
N ALA A 27 -18.49 -6.18 20.12
CA ALA A 27 -19.12 -4.97 20.66
C ALA A 27 -18.60 -3.71 19.97
N LEU A 28 -19.37 -2.62 19.99
CA LEU A 28 -18.95 -1.34 19.41
C LEU A 28 -17.84 -0.72 20.26
N VAL A 29 -16.82 -0.16 19.57
CA VAL A 29 -15.78 0.64 20.22
C VAL A 29 -16.36 2.03 20.54
N PRO A 30 -16.16 2.57 21.76
CA PRO A 30 -16.57 3.93 22.08
C PRO A 30 -15.90 4.96 21.16
N GLY A 31 -16.64 6.02 20.80
CA GLY A 31 -16.13 7.05 19.87
C GLY A 31 -14.98 7.90 20.41
N ASP A 32 -14.77 7.91 21.72
CA ASP A 32 -13.67 8.58 22.42
C ASP A 32 -12.34 7.82 22.36
N ALA A 33 -12.32 6.62 21.78
CA ALA A 33 -11.11 5.86 21.54
C ALA A 33 -10.37 6.25 20.24
N LEU A 34 -10.90 7.18 19.42
CA LEU A 34 -10.25 7.58 18.17
C LEU A 34 -9.08 8.53 18.44
N PRO A 35 -7.93 8.37 17.76
CA PRO A 35 -6.75 9.20 17.94
C PRO A 35 -6.91 10.60 17.31
N ASP A 36 -6.05 11.54 17.75
CA ASP A 36 -5.99 12.90 17.18
C ASP A 36 -5.48 12.91 15.73
N ASP A 37 -4.49 12.07 15.39
CA ASP A 37 -4.04 11.88 14.01
C ASP A 37 -4.23 10.43 13.54
N PRO A 38 -5.38 10.12 12.93
CA PRO A 38 -5.66 8.79 12.41
C PRO A 38 -4.73 8.31 11.29
N ARG A 39 -3.97 9.22 10.65
CA ARG A 39 -3.15 8.88 9.47
C ARG A 39 -1.92 8.03 9.81
N THR A 40 -1.38 8.18 11.01
CA THR A 40 -0.15 7.50 11.42
C THR A 40 -0.28 6.76 12.76
N ASP A 41 -1.46 6.81 13.39
CA ASP A 41 -1.71 6.18 14.67
C ASP A 41 -1.54 4.66 14.58
N GLU A 42 -0.77 4.11 15.51
CA GLU A 42 -0.40 2.69 15.52
C GLU A 42 -1.59 1.76 15.72
N ASP A 43 -2.50 2.12 16.59
CA ASP A 43 -3.64 1.28 16.96
C ASP A 43 -4.72 1.26 15.87
N LEU A 44 -5.11 2.46 15.40
CA LEU A 44 -6.09 2.61 14.32
C LEU A 44 -5.61 1.98 13.02
N GLN A 45 -4.36 2.22 12.64
CA GLN A 45 -3.82 1.70 11.38
C GLN A 45 -3.67 0.17 11.41
N LEU A 46 -3.29 -0.41 12.56
CA LEU A 46 -3.31 -1.87 12.71
C LEU A 46 -4.73 -2.43 12.62
N ALA A 47 -5.69 -1.81 13.30
CA ALA A 47 -7.08 -2.26 13.26
C ALA A 47 -7.67 -2.19 11.84
N LEU A 48 -7.41 -1.12 11.08
CA LEU A 48 -7.79 -1.02 9.67
C LEU A 48 -7.13 -2.12 8.83
N TYR A 49 -5.81 -2.31 8.97
CA TYR A 49 -5.10 -3.36 8.24
C TYR A 49 -5.72 -4.73 8.48
N VAL A 50 -5.98 -5.07 9.75
CA VAL A 50 -6.58 -6.36 10.12
C VAL A 50 -7.98 -6.52 9.51
N THR A 51 -8.84 -5.49 9.58
CA THR A 51 -10.18 -5.58 8.98
C THR A 51 -10.15 -5.70 7.46
N TYR A 52 -9.18 -5.06 6.80
CA TYR A 52 -9.00 -5.19 5.35
C TYR A 52 -8.43 -6.54 4.94
N GLU A 53 -7.50 -7.09 5.74
CA GLU A 53 -6.86 -8.37 5.44
C GLU A 53 -7.85 -9.54 5.42
N LEU A 54 -8.98 -9.43 6.13
CA LEU A 54 -10.07 -10.42 6.06
C LEU A 54 -10.70 -10.52 4.65
N HIS A 55 -10.53 -9.50 3.80
CA HIS A 55 -10.97 -9.53 2.39
C HIS A 55 -9.90 -10.03 1.42
N TYR A 56 -8.72 -10.43 1.92
CA TYR A 56 -7.61 -10.96 1.12
C TYR A 56 -7.30 -12.40 1.55
N ARG A 57 -6.27 -12.59 2.37
CA ARG A 57 -5.82 -13.94 2.77
C ARG A 57 -6.30 -14.34 4.16
N GLY A 58 -6.83 -13.39 4.94
CA GLY A 58 -7.28 -13.61 6.31
C GLY A 58 -6.15 -14.01 7.26
N PHE A 59 -6.54 -14.53 8.42
CA PHE A 59 -5.60 -14.94 9.47
C PHE A 59 -5.88 -16.37 9.93
N ALA A 60 -4.82 -17.11 10.30
CA ALA A 60 -4.93 -18.46 10.82
C ALA A 60 -5.79 -18.50 12.09
N GLY A 61 -6.79 -19.38 12.10
CA GLY A 61 -7.68 -19.55 13.24
C GLY A 61 -8.82 -18.52 13.36
N VAL A 62 -8.91 -17.57 12.44
CA VAL A 62 -10.03 -16.63 12.35
C VAL A 62 -11.13 -17.22 11.46
N ASP A 63 -12.37 -17.10 11.87
CA ASP A 63 -13.54 -17.56 11.11
C ASP A 63 -13.77 -16.66 9.89
N ASP A 64 -13.76 -17.22 8.69
CA ASP A 64 -13.94 -16.47 7.43
C ASP A 64 -15.26 -15.68 7.37
N ARG A 65 -16.28 -16.04 8.17
CA ARG A 65 -17.54 -15.30 8.28
C ARG A 65 -17.36 -13.88 8.84
N TRP A 66 -16.22 -13.59 9.49
CA TRP A 66 -15.90 -12.24 9.93
C TRP A 66 -15.80 -11.24 8.78
N GLU A 67 -15.41 -11.68 7.57
CA GLU A 67 -15.27 -10.81 6.40
C GLU A 67 -16.50 -9.90 6.18
N TRP A 68 -17.70 -10.44 6.38
CA TRP A 68 -18.96 -9.75 6.13
C TRP A 68 -19.81 -9.57 7.41
N ASP A 69 -19.22 -9.72 8.58
CA ASP A 69 -19.93 -9.54 9.83
C ASP A 69 -20.40 -8.08 10.02
N PRO A 70 -21.70 -7.82 10.25
CA PRO A 70 -22.23 -6.46 10.34
C PRO A 70 -21.60 -5.61 11.46
N ALA A 71 -21.24 -6.21 12.60
CA ALA A 71 -20.61 -5.49 13.70
C ALA A 71 -19.18 -5.09 13.34
N LEU A 72 -18.42 -6.00 12.71
CA LEU A 72 -17.08 -5.70 12.16
C LEU A 72 -17.14 -4.59 11.12
N LEU A 73 -18.08 -4.65 10.17
CA LEU A 73 -18.24 -3.64 9.15
C LEU A 73 -18.62 -2.26 9.75
N THR A 74 -19.37 -2.25 10.86
CA THR A 74 -19.70 -1.01 11.58
C THR A 74 -18.47 -0.40 12.26
N LEU A 75 -17.64 -1.22 12.92
CA LEU A 75 -16.37 -0.79 13.47
C LEU A 75 -15.47 -0.23 12.35
N ARG A 76 -15.23 -1.00 11.29
CA ARG A 76 -14.42 -0.56 10.16
C ARG A 76 -14.90 0.76 9.57
N ALA A 77 -16.20 0.92 9.34
CA ALA A 77 -16.76 2.18 8.82
C ALA A 77 -16.49 3.37 9.75
N THR A 78 -16.35 3.17 11.05
CA THR A 78 -15.99 4.23 12.01
C THR A 78 -14.53 4.62 11.88
N LEU A 79 -13.63 3.63 11.81
CA LEU A 79 -12.18 3.84 11.61
C LEU A 79 -11.89 4.48 10.23
N GLU A 80 -12.56 4.01 9.18
CA GLU A 80 -12.45 4.55 7.82
C GLU A 80 -12.88 6.01 7.74
N ARG A 81 -13.97 6.41 8.41
CA ARG A 81 -14.39 7.82 8.45
C ARG A 81 -13.34 8.71 9.11
N ALA A 82 -12.71 8.24 10.18
CA ALA A 82 -11.64 8.98 10.84
C ALA A 82 -10.42 9.11 9.90
N PHE A 83 -9.96 8.00 9.32
CA PHE A 83 -8.81 7.97 8.42
C PHE A 83 -9.04 8.79 7.15
N GLU A 84 -10.15 8.59 6.43
CA GLU A 84 -10.48 9.36 5.21
C GLU A 84 -10.66 10.84 5.52
N GLY A 85 -11.32 11.19 6.65
CA GLY A 85 -11.51 12.58 7.06
C GLY A 85 -10.18 13.29 7.32
N ALA A 86 -9.24 12.61 8.00
CA ALA A 86 -7.90 13.13 8.24
C ALA A 86 -7.09 13.27 6.93
N LEU A 87 -7.20 12.29 6.01
CA LEU A 87 -6.59 12.38 4.69
C LEU A 87 -7.12 13.56 3.88
N ARG A 88 -8.44 13.75 3.81
CA ARG A 88 -9.04 14.88 3.10
C ARG A 88 -8.69 16.24 3.68
N THR A 89 -8.42 16.29 4.98
CA THR A 89 -7.95 17.51 5.65
C THR A 89 -6.48 17.80 5.30
N ALA A 90 -5.64 16.76 5.30
CA ALA A 90 -4.20 16.89 5.06
C ALA A 90 -3.83 17.00 3.57
N VAL A 91 -4.67 16.43 2.69
CA VAL A 91 -4.47 16.41 1.24
C VAL A 91 -5.57 17.23 0.57
N PRO A 92 -5.34 18.52 0.32
CA PRO A 92 -6.30 19.36 -0.38
C PRO A 92 -6.67 18.76 -1.74
N GLN A 93 -7.93 19.01 -2.15
CA GLN A 93 -8.35 18.64 -3.49
C GLN A 93 -7.47 19.35 -4.52
N PRO A 94 -6.78 18.64 -5.44
CA PRO A 94 -6.05 19.28 -6.53
C PRO A 94 -6.97 20.17 -7.38
N ASP A 95 -6.37 21.15 -8.06
CA ASP A 95 -7.10 22.01 -8.97
C ASP A 95 -7.87 21.18 -10.02
N PRO A 96 -9.10 21.55 -10.33
CA PRO A 96 -9.90 20.80 -11.29
C PRO A 96 -9.28 20.88 -12.68
N ALA A 97 -9.07 19.71 -13.30
CA ALA A 97 -8.68 19.61 -14.69
C ALA A 97 -9.89 19.20 -15.55
N ALA A 98 -9.90 19.58 -16.82
CA ALA A 98 -10.87 19.04 -17.74
C ALA A 98 -10.64 17.53 -17.92
N PRO A 99 -11.68 16.72 -18.09
CA PRO A 99 -11.55 15.26 -18.16
C PRO A 99 -10.51 14.76 -19.18
N GLN A 100 -10.37 15.45 -20.32
CA GLN A 100 -9.39 15.12 -21.36
C GLN A 100 -7.93 15.49 -20.98
N ASP A 101 -7.73 16.31 -19.96
CA ASP A 101 -6.42 16.81 -19.52
C ASP A 101 -5.97 16.09 -18.22
N THR A 102 -6.67 15.02 -17.81
CA THR A 102 -6.40 14.28 -16.58
C THR A 102 -4.99 13.71 -16.55
N ASP A 103 -4.49 13.19 -17.67
CA ASP A 103 -3.11 12.67 -17.76
C ASP A 103 -2.05 13.77 -17.58
N ALA A 104 -2.30 14.97 -18.11
CA ALA A 104 -1.42 16.12 -17.89
C ALA A 104 -1.41 16.55 -16.41
N ALA A 105 -2.57 16.64 -15.77
CA ALA A 105 -2.68 16.96 -14.35
C ALA A 105 -2.01 15.89 -13.45
N LEU A 106 -2.10 14.61 -13.80
CA LEU A 106 -1.39 13.54 -13.10
C LEU A 106 0.14 13.71 -13.23
N ARG A 107 0.67 14.13 -14.40
CA ARG A 107 2.10 14.41 -14.58
C ARG A 107 2.56 15.59 -13.73
N GLU A 108 1.74 16.61 -13.54
CA GLU A 108 2.04 17.73 -12.64
C GLU A 108 2.11 17.26 -11.18
N ILE A 109 1.18 16.41 -10.73
CA ILE A 109 1.21 15.81 -9.39
C ILE A 109 2.47 14.94 -9.22
N ALA A 110 2.83 14.12 -10.22
CA ALA A 110 4.04 13.29 -10.19
C ALA A 110 5.31 14.13 -10.07
N ALA A 111 5.42 15.22 -10.85
CA ALA A 111 6.57 16.11 -10.83
C ALA A 111 6.72 16.83 -9.49
N ALA A 112 5.61 17.31 -8.90
CA ALA A 112 5.64 17.94 -7.59
C ALA A 112 6.04 16.94 -6.48
N GLY A 113 5.65 15.67 -6.60
CA GLY A 113 6.00 14.62 -5.64
C GLY A 113 7.48 14.18 -5.68
N ASP A 114 8.22 14.44 -6.77
CA ASP A 114 9.67 14.15 -6.87
C ASP A 114 10.57 15.25 -6.24
N GLU A 115 9.98 16.33 -5.75
CA GLU A 115 10.71 17.39 -5.05
C GLU A 115 11.04 16.97 -3.61
N GLY A 116 12.29 17.21 -3.17
CA GLY A 116 12.72 16.97 -1.79
C GLY A 116 13.59 15.73 -1.57
N PRO A 117 13.72 15.27 -0.29
CA PRO A 117 14.51 14.10 0.06
C PRO A 117 13.97 12.83 -0.60
N SER A 118 14.84 12.04 -1.20
CA SER A 118 14.44 10.85 -1.95
C SER A 118 14.99 9.57 -1.31
N LEU A 119 14.09 8.75 -0.77
CA LEU A 119 14.45 7.46 -0.19
C LEU A 119 15.14 6.55 -1.21
N SER A 120 14.70 6.57 -2.48
CA SER A 120 15.33 5.74 -3.52
C SER A 120 16.77 6.17 -3.83
N LYS A 121 17.07 7.48 -3.80
CA LYS A 121 18.45 7.98 -3.95
C LYS A 121 19.30 7.59 -2.74
N PHE A 122 18.75 7.65 -1.52
CA PHE A 122 19.42 7.21 -0.30
C PHE A 122 19.75 5.71 -0.37
N ILE A 123 18.80 4.86 -0.69
CA ILE A 123 19.02 3.39 -0.84
C ILE A 123 20.07 3.13 -1.92
N GLN A 124 20.03 3.84 -3.03
CA GLN A 124 21.00 3.69 -4.11
C GLN A 124 22.43 3.96 -3.67
N ARG A 125 22.66 5.01 -2.88
CA ARG A 125 24.00 5.60 -2.69
C ARG A 125 24.58 5.41 -1.31
N GLU A 126 23.75 5.46 -0.27
CA GLU A 126 24.18 5.70 1.11
C GLU A 126 23.80 4.56 2.06
N ALA A 127 22.64 3.95 1.88
CA ALA A 127 22.10 2.96 2.81
C ALA A 127 23.07 1.82 3.11
N THR A 128 23.05 1.35 4.36
CA THR A 128 23.70 0.12 4.80
C THR A 128 22.88 -1.10 4.39
N ALA A 129 23.42 -2.31 4.57
CA ALA A 129 22.69 -3.55 4.31
C ALA A 129 21.51 -3.73 5.30
N GLU A 130 21.66 -3.28 6.53
CA GLU A 130 20.63 -3.29 7.56
C GLU A 130 19.46 -2.35 7.19
N GLN A 131 19.76 -1.12 6.78
CA GLN A 131 18.76 -0.15 6.33
C GLN A 131 18.03 -0.60 5.06
N LEU A 132 18.74 -1.28 4.14
CA LEU A 132 18.07 -1.93 3.00
C LEU A 132 17.11 -3.02 3.47
N ARG A 133 17.49 -3.88 4.42
CA ARG A 133 16.60 -4.91 4.97
C ARG A 133 15.39 -4.30 5.66
N GLU A 134 15.56 -3.24 6.45
CA GLU A 134 14.42 -2.52 7.04
C GLU A 134 13.47 -1.96 5.96
N PHE A 135 14.01 -1.33 4.92
CA PHE A 135 13.22 -0.88 3.78
C PHE A 135 12.39 -2.03 3.18
N LEU A 136 12.99 -3.20 2.96
CA LEU A 136 12.29 -4.37 2.41
C LEU A 136 11.21 -4.89 3.39
N VAL A 137 11.48 -4.87 4.70
CA VAL A 137 10.50 -5.21 5.74
C VAL A 137 9.28 -4.29 5.66
N HIS A 138 9.47 -2.97 5.58
CA HIS A 138 8.37 -2.02 5.40
C HIS A 138 7.54 -2.31 4.15
N ARG A 139 8.21 -2.57 3.02
CA ARG A 139 7.53 -2.84 1.74
C ARG A 139 6.79 -4.18 1.73
N SER A 140 7.15 -5.14 2.58
CA SER A 140 6.55 -6.48 2.61
C SER A 140 5.04 -6.47 2.88
N ALA A 141 4.52 -5.46 3.61
CA ALA A 141 3.09 -5.34 3.90
C ALA A 141 2.23 -5.13 2.65
N TYR A 142 2.79 -4.54 1.58
CA TYR A 142 2.12 -4.35 0.31
C TYR A 142 2.65 -5.30 -0.77
N GLN A 143 3.98 -5.35 -1.02
CA GLN A 143 4.52 -6.08 -2.15
C GLN A 143 4.23 -7.60 -2.12
N LEU A 144 4.05 -8.22 -0.95
CA LEU A 144 3.63 -9.63 -0.88
C LEU A 144 2.15 -9.87 -1.25
N LYS A 145 1.37 -8.81 -1.48
CA LYS A 145 0.00 -8.84 -2.04
C LYS A 145 -0.20 -7.80 -3.15
N GLU A 146 0.90 -7.45 -3.83
CA GLU A 146 0.88 -6.48 -4.92
C GLU A 146 -0.18 -6.83 -5.95
N ALA A 147 -0.82 -5.80 -6.50
CA ALA A 147 -1.98 -5.88 -7.39
C ALA A 147 -3.32 -6.27 -6.75
N ASP A 148 -3.36 -7.09 -5.69
CA ASP A 148 -4.62 -7.56 -5.08
C ASP A 148 -5.56 -6.40 -4.70
N PRO A 149 -5.12 -5.33 -3.99
CA PRO A 149 -6.02 -4.22 -3.65
C PRO A 149 -6.55 -3.45 -4.86
N HIS A 150 -5.77 -3.29 -5.92
CA HIS A 150 -6.20 -2.61 -7.13
C HIS A 150 -7.19 -3.44 -7.97
N SER A 151 -7.14 -4.77 -7.86
CA SER A 151 -8.06 -5.68 -8.55
C SER A 151 -9.53 -5.40 -8.24
N TRP A 152 -9.85 -4.77 -7.11
CA TRP A 152 -11.22 -4.34 -6.78
C TRP A 152 -11.80 -3.32 -7.77
N ALA A 153 -10.98 -2.64 -8.59
CA ALA A 153 -11.45 -1.78 -9.66
C ALA A 153 -12.11 -2.55 -10.82
N LEU A 154 -11.63 -3.75 -11.13
CA LEU A 154 -12.04 -4.53 -12.32
C LEU A 154 -13.56 -4.69 -12.48
N PRO A 155 -14.34 -5.11 -11.45
CA PRO A 155 -15.78 -5.25 -11.59
C PRO A 155 -16.53 -3.92 -11.70
N ARG A 156 -15.88 -2.77 -11.43
CA ARG A 156 -16.47 -1.43 -11.35
C ARG A 156 -16.19 -0.59 -12.58
N LEU A 157 -15.29 -1.03 -13.44
CA LEU A 157 -14.92 -0.38 -14.68
C LEU A 157 -15.57 -1.07 -15.89
N HIS A 158 -15.62 -0.37 -17.01
CA HIS A 158 -16.08 -0.91 -18.30
C HIS A 158 -15.39 -0.20 -19.47
N GLY A 159 -15.41 -0.82 -20.66
CA GLY A 159 -14.79 -0.25 -21.86
C GLY A 159 -13.27 -0.09 -21.74
N ARG A 160 -12.74 1.03 -22.30
CA ARG A 160 -11.30 1.32 -22.39
C ARG A 160 -10.60 1.32 -21.02
N PRO A 161 -11.11 1.98 -19.96
CA PRO A 161 -10.48 1.93 -18.66
C PRO A 161 -10.37 0.51 -18.06
N LYS A 162 -11.38 -0.32 -18.30
CA LYS A 162 -11.32 -1.72 -17.85
C LYS A 162 -10.28 -2.52 -18.62
N ALA A 163 -10.17 -2.33 -19.92
CA ALA A 163 -9.17 -3.02 -20.74
C ALA A 163 -7.75 -2.66 -20.28
N ALA A 164 -7.49 -1.36 -20.08
CA ALA A 164 -6.21 -0.88 -19.55
C ALA A 164 -5.90 -1.48 -18.17
N MET A 165 -6.88 -1.50 -17.25
CA MET A 165 -6.73 -2.11 -15.93
C MET A 165 -6.42 -3.60 -16.00
N VAL A 166 -7.05 -4.34 -16.92
CA VAL A 166 -6.78 -5.78 -17.10
C VAL A 166 -5.38 -6.01 -17.65
N GLU A 167 -4.90 -5.16 -18.56
CA GLU A 167 -3.56 -5.26 -19.13
C GLU A 167 -2.49 -5.09 -18.04
N ILE A 168 -2.57 -4.03 -17.23
CA ILE A 168 -1.67 -3.80 -16.09
C ILE A 168 -1.72 -5.00 -15.13
N GLN A 169 -2.92 -5.38 -14.68
CA GLN A 169 -3.09 -6.49 -13.74
C GLN A 169 -2.61 -7.84 -14.30
N ALA A 170 -2.72 -8.07 -15.61
CA ALA A 170 -2.20 -9.30 -16.21
C ALA A 170 -0.68 -9.40 -16.05
N ASP A 171 0.04 -8.30 -16.22
CA ASP A 171 1.49 -8.27 -16.03
C ASP A 171 1.86 -8.39 -14.55
N GLU A 172 1.14 -7.72 -13.64
CA GLU A 172 1.31 -7.85 -12.19
C GLU A 172 1.17 -9.31 -11.72
N TYR A 173 0.22 -10.05 -12.31
CA TYR A 173 0.04 -11.48 -12.06
C TYR A 173 0.89 -12.37 -12.98
N GLY A 174 1.98 -11.83 -13.53
CA GLY A 174 3.00 -12.57 -14.27
C GLY A 174 2.54 -13.13 -15.62
N GLY A 175 1.47 -12.56 -16.21
CA GLY A 175 0.86 -13.12 -17.44
C GLY A 175 0.33 -14.54 -17.22
N GLY A 176 -0.11 -14.88 -16.02
CA GLY A 176 -0.55 -16.22 -15.62
C GLY A 176 0.58 -17.21 -15.31
N ARG A 177 1.81 -16.74 -15.18
CA ARG A 177 2.98 -17.54 -14.82
C ARG A 177 3.34 -17.32 -13.35
N PRO A 178 3.21 -18.35 -12.48
CA PRO A 178 3.41 -18.19 -11.04
C PRO A 178 4.80 -17.66 -10.66
N ASP A 179 5.83 -18.04 -11.40
CA ASP A 179 7.23 -17.62 -11.19
C ASP A 179 7.50 -16.15 -11.58
N ARG A 180 6.54 -15.48 -12.22
CA ARG A 180 6.61 -14.08 -12.64
C ARG A 180 5.62 -13.16 -11.93
N ILE A 181 4.77 -13.65 -11.03
CA ILE A 181 3.93 -12.81 -10.19
C ILE A 181 4.81 -11.86 -9.38
N HIS A 182 4.53 -10.56 -9.39
CA HIS A 182 5.37 -9.55 -8.74
C HIS A 182 5.52 -9.81 -7.24
N ALA A 183 4.47 -10.21 -6.56
CA ALA A 183 4.54 -10.61 -5.15
C ALA A 183 5.51 -11.80 -4.92
N GLU A 184 5.61 -12.76 -5.86
CA GLU A 184 6.58 -13.86 -5.77
C GLU A 184 8.01 -13.40 -6.11
N LEU A 185 8.17 -12.46 -7.04
CA LEU A 185 9.46 -11.82 -7.29
C LEU A 185 9.96 -11.09 -6.04
N PHE A 186 9.07 -10.39 -5.33
CA PHE A 186 9.41 -9.72 -4.09
C PHE A 186 9.74 -10.70 -2.96
N ALA A 187 8.99 -11.81 -2.82
CA ALA A 187 9.32 -12.88 -1.89
C ALA A 187 10.72 -13.44 -2.11
N ARG A 188 11.12 -13.62 -3.38
CA ARG A 188 12.50 -14.03 -3.72
C ARG A 188 13.55 -13.01 -3.33
N ALA A 189 13.25 -11.69 -3.48
CA ALA A 189 14.15 -10.63 -3.04
C ALA A 189 14.33 -10.62 -1.51
N LEU A 190 13.27 -10.88 -0.74
CA LEU A 190 13.36 -11.05 0.72
C LEU A 190 14.29 -12.22 1.08
N ARG A 191 14.06 -13.41 0.52
CA ARG A 191 14.94 -14.59 0.76
C ARG A 191 16.38 -14.31 0.40
N ALA A 192 16.63 -13.69 -0.75
CA ALA A 192 17.97 -13.38 -1.23
C ALA A 192 18.74 -12.37 -0.35
N THR A 193 18.01 -11.55 0.40
CA THR A 193 18.58 -10.59 1.37
C THR A 193 18.61 -11.11 2.81
N GLY A 194 18.23 -12.39 3.02
CA GLY A 194 18.25 -13.06 4.32
C GLY A 194 17.04 -12.73 5.21
N LEU A 195 15.93 -12.31 4.62
CA LEU A 195 14.67 -12.01 5.31
C LEU A 195 13.66 -13.15 5.16
N ASP A 196 12.71 -13.23 6.09
CA ASP A 196 11.56 -14.14 6.01
C ASP A 196 10.59 -13.64 4.94
N ASP A 197 10.27 -14.48 3.98
CA ASP A 197 9.33 -14.19 2.89
C ASP A 197 7.90 -14.62 3.17
N THR A 198 7.63 -15.09 4.38
CA THR A 198 6.26 -15.47 4.79
C THR A 198 5.37 -14.25 4.79
N TYR A 199 4.23 -14.36 4.13
CA TYR A 199 3.23 -13.29 4.09
C TYR A 199 2.82 -12.85 5.50
N GLY A 200 2.97 -11.54 5.79
CA GLY A 200 2.64 -10.93 7.09
C GLY A 200 3.64 -11.20 8.21
N ALA A 201 4.80 -11.82 7.95
CA ALA A 201 5.82 -12.13 8.97
C ALA A 201 6.25 -10.90 9.79
N TYR A 202 6.21 -9.72 9.20
CA TYR A 202 6.70 -8.48 9.82
C TYR A 202 5.61 -7.57 10.37
N LEU A 203 4.35 -8.01 10.38
CA LEU A 203 3.23 -7.15 10.77
C LEU A 203 3.38 -6.59 12.19
N ASP A 204 4.04 -7.31 13.09
CA ASP A 204 4.28 -6.87 14.47
C ASP A 204 5.33 -5.75 14.62
N VAL A 205 6.17 -5.54 13.60
CA VAL A 205 7.25 -4.54 13.66
C VAL A 205 7.07 -3.39 12.67
N ILE A 206 6.18 -3.52 11.70
CA ILE A 206 5.87 -2.46 10.74
C ILE A 206 5.02 -1.38 11.42
N PRO A 207 5.44 -0.07 11.42
CA PRO A 207 4.72 1.00 12.09
C PRO A 207 3.44 1.43 11.37
N GLY A 208 2.58 2.16 12.09
CA GLY A 208 1.31 2.68 11.60
C GLY A 208 1.44 3.52 10.33
N VAL A 209 2.46 4.35 10.23
CA VAL A 209 2.75 5.15 9.03
C VAL A 209 2.95 4.29 7.77
N THR A 210 3.55 3.11 7.90
CA THR A 210 3.68 2.16 6.79
C THR A 210 2.36 1.45 6.52
N LEU A 211 1.63 1.02 7.55
CA LEU A 211 0.32 0.42 7.37
C LEU A 211 -0.66 1.38 6.68
N ALA A 212 -0.54 2.69 6.92
CA ALA A 212 -1.36 3.71 6.27
C ALA A 212 -1.23 3.70 4.75
N THR A 213 -0.03 3.45 4.19
CA THR A 213 0.17 3.35 2.73
C THR A 213 -0.63 2.19 2.14
N VAL A 214 -0.66 1.05 2.82
CA VAL A 214 -1.40 -0.16 2.39
C VAL A 214 -2.90 -0.01 2.63
N ASN A 215 -3.27 0.59 3.76
CA ASN A 215 -4.67 0.83 4.12
C ASN A 215 -5.33 1.84 3.18
N LEU A 216 -4.59 2.82 2.67
CA LEU A 216 -5.06 3.78 1.66
C LEU A 216 -5.60 3.05 0.42
N ILE A 217 -4.83 2.09 -0.10
CA ILE A 217 -5.22 1.32 -1.29
C ILE A 217 -6.44 0.47 -1.00
N SER A 218 -6.48 -0.19 0.16
CA SER A 218 -7.61 -1.04 0.57
C SER A 218 -8.89 -0.23 0.81
N LEU A 219 -8.77 0.97 1.42
CA LEU A 219 -9.88 1.92 1.55
C LEU A 219 -10.45 2.28 0.18
N PHE A 220 -9.60 2.64 -0.76
CA PHE A 220 -10.05 2.98 -2.13
C PHE A 220 -10.62 1.76 -2.85
N GLY A 221 -9.97 0.62 -2.72
CA GLY A 221 -10.34 -0.63 -3.37
C GLY A 221 -11.68 -1.18 -2.92
N LEU A 222 -11.95 -1.26 -1.65
CA LEU A 222 -13.18 -1.85 -1.12
C LEU A 222 -14.41 -0.97 -1.31
N HIS A 223 -14.25 0.36 -1.51
CA HIS A 223 -15.36 1.27 -1.68
C HIS A 223 -15.60 1.68 -3.13
N ARG A 224 -16.73 1.26 -3.72
CA ARG A 224 -17.12 1.66 -5.08
C ARG A 224 -17.17 3.17 -5.28
N ARG A 225 -17.52 3.95 -4.24
CA ARG A 225 -17.54 5.42 -4.28
C ARG A 225 -16.16 6.03 -4.51
N LEU A 226 -15.09 5.33 -4.11
CA LEU A 226 -13.68 5.75 -4.22
C LEU A 226 -12.97 5.13 -5.42
N ARG A 227 -13.70 4.55 -6.38
CA ARG A 227 -13.07 3.94 -7.57
C ARG A 227 -12.26 4.91 -8.42
N GLY A 228 -12.63 6.21 -8.41
CA GLY A 228 -11.83 7.25 -9.05
C GLY A 228 -10.49 7.43 -8.33
N ALA A 229 -10.51 7.53 -7.00
CA ALA A 229 -9.30 7.62 -6.19
C ALA A 229 -8.40 6.38 -6.33
N LEU A 230 -8.98 5.18 -6.41
CA LEU A 230 -8.22 3.94 -6.65
C LEU A 230 -7.49 3.97 -8.00
N VAL A 231 -8.19 4.41 -9.06
CA VAL A 231 -7.61 4.54 -10.40
C VAL A 231 -6.51 5.62 -10.42
N GLY A 232 -6.73 6.75 -9.76
CA GLY A 232 -5.72 7.80 -9.64
C GLY A 232 -4.48 7.35 -8.88
N HIS A 233 -4.67 6.59 -7.79
CA HIS A 233 -3.58 5.97 -7.03
C HIS A 233 -2.75 5.04 -7.92
N LEU A 234 -3.38 4.08 -8.60
CA LEU A 234 -2.67 3.16 -9.48
C LEU A 234 -1.95 3.90 -10.61
N ALA A 235 -2.66 4.84 -11.29
CA ALA A 235 -2.05 5.56 -12.40
C ALA A 235 -0.78 6.29 -11.97
N LEU A 236 -0.80 6.98 -10.83
CA LEU A 236 0.40 7.66 -10.33
C LEU A 236 1.49 6.67 -9.89
N PHE A 237 1.10 5.55 -9.31
CA PHE A 237 2.03 4.49 -8.90
C PHE A 237 2.83 3.98 -10.12
N GLU A 238 2.15 3.63 -11.22
CA GLU A 238 2.76 3.22 -12.49
C GLU A 238 3.64 4.32 -13.12
N MET A 239 3.19 5.58 -13.04
CA MET A 239 3.93 6.72 -13.61
C MET A 239 5.22 7.05 -12.86
N THR A 240 5.35 6.66 -11.59
CA THR A 240 6.45 7.10 -10.73
C THR A 240 7.35 5.97 -10.23
N SER A 241 7.07 4.72 -10.55
CA SER A 241 7.77 3.55 -9.99
C SER A 241 9.06 3.15 -10.72
N SER A 242 9.15 3.29 -12.05
CA SER A 242 10.29 2.82 -12.85
C SER A 242 11.65 3.37 -12.38
N VAL A 243 11.76 4.69 -12.19
CA VAL A 243 13.01 5.34 -11.78
C VAL A 243 13.43 4.94 -10.36
N PRO A 244 12.55 4.97 -9.33
CA PRO A 244 12.88 4.46 -8.01
C PRO A 244 13.29 2.98 -8.02
N ASN A 245 12.60 2.11 -8.74
CA ASN A 245 12.95 0.70 -8.83
C ASN A 245 14.35 0.47 -9.42
N GLY A 246 14.73 1.23 -10.44
CA GLY A 246 16.11 1.20 -10.96
C GLY A 246 17.15 1.62 -9.91
N ARG A 247 16.83 2.60 -9.05
CA ARG A 247 17.69 3.02 -7.95
C ARG A 247 17.76 1.97 -6.84
N TYR A 248 16.64 1.32 -6.50
CA TYR A 248 16.62 0.23 -5.51
C TYR A 248 17.46 -0.96 -6.00
N ALA A 249 17.30 -1.40 -7.26
CA ALA A 249 18.11 -2.44 -7.85
C ALA A 249 19.61 -2.10 -7.79
N ALA A 250 19.99 -0.86 -8.10
CA ALA A 250 21.38 -0.41 -8.00
C ALA A 250 21.90 -0.44 -6.56
N GLY A 251 21.09 -0.05 -5.58
CA GLY A 251 21.42 -0.12 -4.14
C GLY A 251 21.63 -1.56 -3.67
N VAL A 252 20.72 -2.47 -4.05
CA VAL A 252 20.83 -3.92 -3.75
C VAL A 252 22.15 -4.48 -4.28
N ARG A 253 22.49 -4.18 -5.55
CA ARG A 253 23.77 -4.62 -6.15
C ARG A 253 24.99 -4.00 -5.48
N ARG A 254 24.95 -2.70 -5.14
CA ARG A 254 26.04 -1.99 -4.42
C ARG A 254 26.34 -2.66 -3.07
N LEU A 255 25.32 -3.15 -2.39
CA LEU A 255 25.45 -3.80 -1.09
C LEU A 255 25.88 -5.27 -1.16
N GLY A 256 26.20 -5.77 -2.36
CA GLY A 256 26.75 -7.12 -2.57
C GLY A 256 25.70 -8.22 -2.72
N PHE A 257 24.42 -7.91 -2.82
CA PHE A 257 23.37 -8.86 -3.16
C PHE A 257 23.31 -9.04 -4.69
N THR A 258 24.18 -9.92 -5.22
CA THR A 258 24.40 -10.05 -6.67
C THR A 258 23.60 -11.19 -7.32
N GLY A 259 22.86 -11.98 -6.56
CA GLY A 259 21.98 -13.02 -7.09
C GLY A 259 20.81 -12.42 -7.89
N GLY A 260 20.44 -13.04 -9.02
CA GLY A 260 19.33 -12.56 -9.86
C GLY A 260 18.02 -12.37 -9.09
N ASP A 261 17.72 -13.23 -8.13
CA ASP A 261 16.52 -13.15 -7.29
C ASP A 261 16.47 -11.89 -6.41
N ALA A 262 17.64 -11.35 -6.01
CA ALA A 262 17.69 -10.15 -5.14
C ALA A 262 17.18 -8.89 -5.85
N THR A 263 17.26 -8.82 -7.19
CA THR A 263 16.88 -7.64 -7.96
C THR A 263 15.76 -7.88 -8.96
N ALA A 264 15.34 -9.14 -9.18
CA ALA A 264 14.36 -9.50 -10.20
C ALA A 264 13.05 -8.67 -10.08
N PHE A 265 12.55 -8.45 -8.87
CA PHE A 265 11.39 -7.62 -8.59
C PHE A 265 11.58 -6.19 -9.13
N PHE A 266 12.68 -5.56 -8.77
CA PHE A 266 12.97 -4.18 -9.15
C PHE A 266 13.28 -4.04 -10.64
N ASP A 267 13.99 -5.01 -11.23
CA ASP A 267 14.34 -5.01 -12.65
C ASP A 267 13.10 -5.23 -13.54
N GLU A 268 12.13 -6.06 -13.11
CA GLU A 268 10.85 -6.24 -13.79
C GLU A 268 10.09 -4.92 -13.87
N HIS A 269 9.96 -4.19 -12.75
CA HIS A 269 9.28 -2.89 -12.70
C HIS A 269 9.95 -1.82 -13.57
N VAL A 270 11.28 -1.84 -13.71
CA VAL A 270 11.96 -0.91 -14.65
C VAL A 270 11.50 -1.15 -16.10
N THR A 271 11.20 -2.40 -16.44
CA THR A 271 10.84 -2.79 -17.82
C THR A 271 9.34 -2.62 -18.07
N ALA A 272 8.51 -3.09 -17.14
CA ALA A 272 7.04 -3.08 -17.25
C ALA A 272 6.49 -1.64 -17.19
N ASP A 273 6.92 -0.84 -16.21
CA ASP A 273 6.35 0.48 -15.95
C ASP A 273 6.68 1.50 -17.04
N ALA A 274 7.72 1.28 -17.83
CA ALA A 274 7.99 2.11 -19.01
C ALA A 274 6.84 2.06 -20.05
N VAL A 275 6.05 0.97 -20.06
CA VAL A 275 4.87 0.80 -20.91
C VAL A 275 3.60 1.16 -20.14
N HIS A 276 3.51 0.73 -18.88
CA HIS A 276 2.36 0.93 -18.02
C HIS A 276 2.07 2.40 -17.71
N GLU A 277 3.11 3.25 -17.62
CA GLU A 277 2.94 4.70 -17.41
C GLU A 277 1.90 5.31 -18.37
N SER A 278 2.04 5.03 -19.68
CA SER A 278 1.12 5.58 -20.68
C SER A 278 -0.26 4.94 -20.60
N ILE A 279 -0.33 3.62 -20.39
CA ILE A 279 -1.59 2.88 -20.27
C ILE A 279 -2.37 3.38 -19.05
N ALA A 280 -1.69 3.56 -17.91
CA ALA A 280 -2.31 3.99 -16.67
C ALA A 280 -2.76 5.46 -16.72
N ALA A 281 -1.92 6.36 -17.24
CA ALA A 281 -2.25 7.78 -17.31
C ALA A 281 -3.35 8.09 -18.35
N VAL A 282 -3.22 7.56 -19.57
CA VAL A 282 -4.07 7.93 -20.71
C VAL A 282 -5.29 7.02 -20.84
N ASP A 283 -5.09 5.70 -20.86
CA ASP A 283 -6.15 4.74 -21.13
C ASP A 283 -7.01 4.43 -19.91
N LEU A 284 -6.38 4.27 -18.76
CA LEU A 284 -7.07 3.98 -17.51
C LEU A 284 -7.64 5.26 -16.88
N ALA A 285 -6.80 6.16 -16.38
CA ALA A 285 -7.23 7.35 -15.64
C ALA A 285 -7.91 8.39 -16.55
N GLY A 286 -7.27 8.78 -17.63
CA GLY A 286 -7.82 9.69 -18.63
C GLY A 286 -9.08 9.12 -19.28
N GLY A 287 -9.06 7.83 -19.65
CA GLY A 287 -10.24 7.15 -20.19
C GLY A 287 -11.40 7.13 -19.21
N LEU A 288 -11.17 6.89 -17.92
CA LEU A 288 -12.20 6.94 -16.88
C LEU A 288 -12.75 8.35 -16.68
N ALA A 289 -11.89 9.36 -16.64
CA ALA A 289 -12.29 10.76 -16.49
C ALA A 289 -13.20 11.22 -17.66
N VAL A 290 -12.85 10.88 -18.90
CA VAL A 290 -13.68 11.18 -20.07
C VAL A 290 -15.01 10.43 -20.04
N GLN A 291 -14.99 9.15 -19.66
CA GLN A 291 -16.19 8.31 -19.59
C GLN A 291 -17.12 8.68 -18.44
N GLN A 292 -16.58 9.12 -17.32
CA GLN A 292 -17.29 9.50 -16.09
C GLN A 292 -16.70 10.81 -15.53
N PRO A 293 -17.04 11.98 -16.11
CA PRO A 293 -16.44 13.27 -15.72
C PRO A 293 -16.54 13.61 -14.24
N ALA A 294 -17.57 13.13 -13.57
CA ALA A 294 -17.74 13.32 -12.12
C ALA A 294 -16.65 12.66 -11.27
N LEU A 295 -15.86 11.75 -11.83
CA LEU A 295 -14.75 11.09 -11.13
C LEU A 295 -13.39 11.75 -11.36
N ALA A 296 -13.27 12.74 -12.27
CA ALA A 296 -11.99 13.38 -12.56
C ALA A 296 -11.32 13.97 -11.30
N ALA A 297 -12.11 14.65 -10.46
CA ALA A 297 -11.61 15.20 -9.20
C ALA A 297 -11.14 14.10 -8.23
N ASP A 298 -11.87 12.99 -8.11
CA ASP A 298 -11.47 11.87 -7.25
C ASP A 298 -10.20 11.18 -7.76
N ILE A 299 -10.02 11.07 -9.08
CA ILE A 299 -8.79 10.52 -9.69
C ILE A 299 -7.58 11.35 -9.25
N LEU A 300 -7.63 12.66 -9.41
CA LEU A 300 -6.53 13.55 -9.02
C LEU A 300 -6.29 13.53 -7.51
N TRP A 301 -7.36 13.50 -6.71
CA TRP A 301 -7.21 13.39 -5.26
C TRP A 301 -6.58 12.07 -4.82
N GLY A 302 -6.93 10.95 -5.44
CA GLY A 302 -6.33 9.66 -5.15
C GLY A 302 -4.83 9.61 -5.44
N ALA A 303 -4.40 10.26 -6.53
CA ALA A 303 -2.99 10.46 -6.86
C ALA A 303 -2.27 11.33 -5.81
N ALA A 304 -2.87 12.47 -5.43
CA ALA A 304 -2.30 13.35 -4.41
C ALA A 304 -2.22 12.67 -3.03
N ALA A 305 -3.20 11.83 -2.67
CA ALA A 305 -3.20 11.07 -1.43
C ALA A 305 -2.06 10.04 -1.39
N LEU A 306 -1.75 9.38 -2.51
CA LEU A 306 -0.58 8.52 -2.64
C LEU A 306 0.70 9.32 -2.35
N VAL A 307 0.92 10.46 -3.02
CA VAL A 307 2.12 11.29 -2.82
C VAL A 307 2.28 11.68 -1.35
N ALA A 308 1.21 12.15 -0.72
CA ALA A 308 1.26 12.60 0.67
C ALA A 308 1.56 11.45 1.65
N THR A 309 1.00 10.26 1.40
CA THR A 309 1.19 9.10 2.28
C THR A 309 2.58 8.51 2.12
N ASP A 310 3.08 8.41 0.88
CA ASP A 310 4.44 7.94 0.59
C ASP A 310 5.49 8.94 1.09
N ALA A 311 5.22 10.26 1.03
CA ALA A 311 6.11 11.28 1.57
C ALA A 311 6.25 11.13 3.10
N ALA A 312 5.14 10.95 3.83
CA ALA A 312 5.18 10.74 5.27
C ALA A 312 5.94 9.45 5.65
N TRP A 313 5.72 8.37 4.90
CA TRP A 313 6.45 7.12 5.08
C TRP A 313 7.95 7.28 4.78
N SER A 314 8.30 7.92 3.67
CA SER A 314 9.71 8.16 3.30
C SER A 314 10.42 9.05 4.31
N GLU A 315 9.76 10.10 4.82
CA GLU A 315 10.29 10.97 5.87
C GLU A 315 10.55 10.22 7.17
N HIS A 316 9.65 9.31 7.55
CA HIS A 316 9.82 8.47 8.72
C HIS A 316 11.10 7.63 8.63
N LEU A 317 11.32 6.92 7.51
CA LEU A 317 12.52 6.10 7.30
C LEU A 317 13.79 6.95 7.26
N LEU A 318 13.79 8.01 6.46
CA LEU A 318 14.97 8.87 6.31
C LEU A 318 15.35 9.55 7.62
N THR A 319 14.37 9.95 8.43
CA THR A 319 14.61 10.56 9.74
C THR A 319 15.26 9.58 10.71
N ALA A 320 14.77 8.34 10.78
CA ALA A 320 15.37 7.29 11.61
C ALA A 320 16.80 6.93 11.12
N PHE A 321 16.96 6.72 9.81
CA PHE A 321 18.26 6.36 9.23
C PHE A 321 19.31 7.44 9.39
N ALA A 322 18.92 8.72 9.34
CA ALA A 322 19.84 9.84 9.57
C ALA A 322 20.36 9.92 11.03
N ARG A 323 19.70 9.22 11.96
CA ARG A 323 20.10 9.12 13.39
C ARG A 323 20.72 7.80 13.73
N ASP A 324 20.98 6.92 12.76
CA ASP A 324 21.38 5.52 12.98
C ASP A 324 20.38 4.75 13.87
N GLU A 325 19.09 5.09 13.78
CA GLU A 325 18.00 4.44 14.50
C GLU A 325 17.21 3.53 13.57
N THR A 326 16.53 2.53 14.15
CA THR A 326 15.58 1.70 13.37
C THR A 326 14.30 2.48 13.07
N ALA A 327 13.78 2.32 11.86
CA ALA A 327 12.46 2.83 11.46
C ALA A 327 11.32 1.86 11.83
N LEU A 328 11.64 0.66 12.30
CA LEU A 328 10.68 -0.35 12.74
C LEU A 328 10.29 -0.14 14.21
N LEU A 329 9.14 -0.68 14.60
CA LEU A 329 8.74 -0.69 15.99
C LEU A 329 9.70 -1.56 16.82
N ASP A 330 10.20 -1.02 17.94
CA ASP A 330 11.01 -1.77 18.90
C ASP A 330 10.09 -2.75 19.67
N ARG A 331 9.98 -3.97 19.12
CA ARG A 331 9.23 -5.05 19.76
C ARG A 331 10.14 -6.26 19.90
N THR A 332 10.85 -6.32 21.02
CA THR A 332 11.60 -7.52 21.43
C THR A 332 10.66 -8.74 21.31
N PRO A 333 11.03 -9.80 20.59
CA PRO A 333 10.23 -11.02 20.57
C PRO A 333 10.05 -11.49 22.01
N VAL A 334 8.81 -11.68 22.45
CA VAL A 334 8.53 -12.43 23.68
C VAL A 334 9.07 -13.83 23.40
N ALA A 335 10.14 -14.22 24.09
CA ALA A 335 10.67 -15.56 24.01
C ALA A 335 9.51 -16.51 24.24
N SER A 336 9.23 -17.36 23.24
CA SER A 336 8.25 -18.43 23.37
C SER A 336 8.66 -19.33 24.55
N ALA A 337 7.84 -19.33 25.60
CA ALA A 337 7.97 -20.24 26.73
C ALA A 337 7.62 -21.68 26.31
#